data_3ad1a92400dd489538f646f68ac4c52a
#
_entry.id   3ad1a92400dd489538f646f68ac4c52a
#
_cell.length_a   1.000
_cell.length_b   1.000
_cell.length_c   1.000
_cell.angle_alpha   90.00
_cell.angle_beta   90.00
_cell.angle_gamma   90.00
#
_symmetry.space_group_name_H-M   'P 1'
#
loop_
_entity.id
_entity.type
_entity.pdbx_description
1 polymer ?
#
loop_
_entity_poly.entity_id
_entity_poly.type
_entity_poly.pdbx_seq_one_letter_code
_entity_poly.pdbx_strand_id
1 'polypeptide(L)'
;MGFLDYAWSVSLQKDNTKTRIRVDPKLQQPTLKQDAAGFHITLPVPSVSEEGTISFLGYKFPADSTGKAKVGRLFRACVLHLTTHTLMPIDDENTISPKSKRTIAETFSESLANDVYVNAYISARYQDKLADVAFANSLAFAKMKPIERIFNPATRIMTALLSRVNTGIVKGVLRPEEKDVVNQLTTKLSSLKQKIVTSPKEIKIDEL
;
A
#
# COMPACT_ATOMS: atom_id res chain seq x y z
N MET A 1 10.23 -23.08 -8.10
CA MET A 1 8.98 -22.38 -7.70
C MET A 1 8.81 -21.17 -8.58
N GLY A 2 7.73 -21.11 -9.35
CA GLY A 2 7.41 -19.97 -10.21
C GLY A 2 6.97 -18.74 -9.40
N PHE A 3 6.95 -17.56 -10.02
CA PHE A 3 6.49 -16.33 -9.35
C PHE A 3 5.03 -16.42 -8.86
N LEU A 4 4.18 -17.10 -9.61
CA LEU A 4 2.78 -17.31 -9.21
C LEU A 4 2.67 -18.19 -7.96
N ASP A 5 3.38 -19.32 -7.92
CA ASP A 5 3.39 -20.22 -6.76
C ASP A 5 3.95 -19.50 -5.53
N TYR A 6 5.00 -18.69 -5.73
CA TYR A 6 5.57 -17.89 -4.67
C TYR A 6 4.59 -16.82 -4.17
N ALA A 7 3.86 -16.14 -5.08
CA ALA A 7 2.83 -15.18 -4.69
C ALA A 7 1.74 -15.84 -3.83
N TRP A 8 1.27 -17.02 -4.21
CA TRP A 8 0.30 -17.78 -3.41
C TRP A 8 0.86 -18.21 -2.06
N SER A 9 2.11 -18.63 -1.98
CA SER A 9 2.75 -19.04 -0.71
C SER A 9 2.89 -17.88 0.29
N VAL A 10 3.01 -16.65 -0.20
CA VAL A 10 3.14 -15.42 0.61
C VAL A 10 1.78 -14.80 0.92
N SER A 11 0.78 -15.06 0.07
CA SER A 11 -0.58 -14.51 0.19
C SER A 11 -1.20 -14.85 1.55
N LEU A 12 -1.97 -13.90 2.09
CA LEU A 12 -2.79 -14.11 3.30
C LEU A 12 -4.13 -14.82 2.98
N GLN A 13 -4.45 -14.94 1.70
CA GLN A 13 -5.63 -15.67 1.24
C GLN A 13 -5.38 -17.17 1.29
N LYS A 14 -6.24 -17.89 1.99
CA LYS A 14 -6.24 -19.36 2.03
C LYS A 14 -7.23 -19.98 1.03
N ASP A 15 -8.17 -19.17 0.57
CA ASP A 15 -9.22 -19.58 -0.36
C ASP A 15 -9.09 -18.79 -1.67
N ASN A 16 -8.86 -19.52 -2.76
CA ASN A 16 -8.73 -18.95 -4.10
C ASN A 16 -10.08 -18.81 -4.84
N THR A 17 -11.19 -19.15 -4.22
CA THR A 17 -12.51 -19.07 -4.84
C THR A 17 -12.95 -17.63 -5.08
N LYS A 18 -12.59 -16.71 -4.16
CA LYS A 18 -12.92 -15.28 -4.21
C LYS A 18 -11.75 -14.39 -4.63
N THR A 19 -10.53 -14.93 -4.70
CA THR A 19 -9.34 -14.14 -5.06
C THR A 19 -8.54 -14.87 -6.13
N ARG A 20 -8.25 -14.18 -7.22
CA ARG A 20 -7.43 -14.70 -8.31
C ARG A 20 -6.14 -13.90 -8.39
N ILE A 21 -5.00 -14.57 -8.29
CA ILE A 21 -3.69 -13.96 -8.46
C ILE A 21 -3.14 -14.38 -9.82
N ARG A 22 -2.66 -13.40 -10.59
CA ARG A 22 -1.98 -13.59 -11.86
C ARG A 22 -0.67 -12.83 -11.87
N VAL A 23 0.26 -13.25 -12.71
CA VAL A 23 1.51 -12.52 -12.98
C VAL A 23 1.51 -12.08 -14.45
N ASP A 24 1.95 -10.85 -14.69
CA ASP A 24 2.09 -10.29 -16.03
C ASP A 24 3.43 -9.54 -16.15
N PRO A 25 4.38 -10.05 -16.95
CA PRO A 25 5.68 -9.43 -17.12
C PRO A 25 5.64 -8.07 -17.85
N LYS A 26 4.52 -7.72 -18.50
CA LYS A 26 4.34 -6.44 -19.17
C LYS A 26 3.91 -5.32 -18.22
N LEU A 27 3.41 -5.67 -17.04
CA LEU A 27 3.00 -4.69 -16.05
C LEU A 27 4.22 -4.09 -15.34
N GLN A 28 4.16 -2.79 -15.08
CA GLN A 28 5.14 -2.09 -14.24
C GLN A 28 4.65 -1.90 -12.80
N GLN A 29 3.34 -1.85 -12.61
CA GLN A 29 2.69 -1.67 -11.31
C GLN A 29 1.63 -2.75 -11.11
N PRO A 30 1.43 -3.23 -9.88
CA PRO A 30 0.41 -4.21 -9.58
C PRO A 30 -0.98 -3.58 -9.72
N THR A 31 -1.98 -4.42 -9.95
CA THR A 31 -3.37 -3.99 -9.98
C THR A 31 -4.22 -4.88 -9.08
N LEU A 32 -5.18 -4.26 -8.40
CA LEU A 32 -6.27 -4.93 -7.71
C LEU A 32 -7.58 -4.47 -8.32
N LYS A 33 -8.40 -5.39 -8.79
CA LYS A 33 -9.74 -5.15 -9.31
C LYS A 33 -10.72 -6.05 -8.60
N GLN A 34 -11.95 -5.58 -8.45
CA GLN A 34 -13.06 -6.35 -7.90
C GLN A 34 -14.21 -6.37 -8.93
N ASP A 35 -14.82 -7.52 -9.08
CA ASP A 35 -16.05 -7.72 -9.84
C ASP A 35 -16.99 -8.69 -9.10
N ALA A 36 -18.08 -9.07 -9.74
CA ALA A 36 -19.05 -10.02 -9.17
C ALA A 36 -18.44 -11.41 -8.88
N ALA A 37 -17.34 -11.78 -9.52
CA ALA A 37 -16.64 -13.06 -9.30
C ALA A 37 -15.60 -12.98 -8.17
N GLY A 38 -15.33 -11.78 -7.62
CA GLY A 38 -14.38 -11.55 -6.53
C GLY A 38 -13.24 -10.63 -6.89
N PHE A 39 -12.07 -10.85 -6.28
CA PHE A 39 -10.88 -10.01 -6.45
C PHE A 39 -9.91 -10.58 -7.48
N HIS A 40 -9.38 -9.69 -8.30
CA HIS A 40 -8.36 -10.00 -9.32
C HIS A 40 -7.10 -9.19 -9.04
N ILE A 41 -6.06 -9.87 -8.57
CA ILE A 41 -4.73 -9.30 -8.33
C ILE A 41 -3.85 -9.67 -9.52
N THR A 42 -3.26 -8.67 -10.19
CA THR A 42 -2.25 -8.91 -11.21
C THR A 42 -0.93 -8.28 -10.77
N LEU A 43 0.11 -9.07 -10.69
CA LEU A 43 1.43 -8.71 -10.20
C LEU A 43 2.42 -8.56 -11.34
N PRO A 44 3.26 -7.52 -11.35
CA PRO A 44 4.41 -7.46 -12.24
C PRO A 44 5.45 -8.51 -11.87
N VAL A 45 6.29 -8.87 -12.83
CA VAL A 45 7.44 -9.76 -12.63
C VAL A 45 8.71 -8.91 -12.65
N PRO A 46 9.68 -9.14 -11.74
CA PRO A 46 10.97 -8.50 -11.82
C PRO A 46 11.67 -8.83 -13.15
N SER A 47 12.22 -7.82 -13.82
CA SER A 47 12.98 -7.98 -15.05
C SER A 47 14.47 -7.76 -14.80
N VAL A 48 15.31 -8.55 -15.45
CA VAL A 48 16.77 -8.45 -15.36
C VAL A 48 17.30 -7.91 -16.68
N SER A 49 18.09 -6.83 -16.64
CA SER A 49 18.78 -6.31 -17.83
C SER A 49 20.10 -7.03 -18.07
N GLU A 50 20.62 -6.95 -19.29
CA GLU A 50 21.94 -7.47 -19.66
C GLU A 50 23.07 -6.84 -18.84
N GLU A 51 22.88 -5.62 -18.36
CA GLU A 51 23.82 -4.88 -17.50
C GLU A 51 23.82 -5.36 -16.03
N GLY A 52 23.13 -6.44 -15.70
CA GLY A 52 23.08 -6.99 -14.35
C GLY A 52 22.25 -6.15 -13.37
N THR A 53 21.19 -5.48 -13.85
CA THR A 53 20.25 -4.73 -13.01
C THR A 53 18.89 -5.40 -12.98
N ILE A 54 18.33 -5.57 -11.77
CA ILE A 54 16.95 -6.03 -11.59
C ILE A 54 16.03 -4.82 -11.42
N SER A 55 15.02 -4.71 -12.29
CA SER A 55 13.98 -3.68 -12.22
C SER A 55 12.69 -4.28 -11.67
N PHE A 56 12.12 -3.65 -10.63
CA PHE A 56 10.85 -4.05 -10.04
C PHE A 56 10.13 -2.88 -9.38
N LEU A 57 8.84 -2.67 -9.69
CA LEU A 57 8.00 -1.58 -9.16
C LEU A 57 8.65 -0.18 -9.32
N GLY A 58 9.35 0.03 -10.41
CA GLY A 58 10.07 1.27 -10.68
C GLY A 58 11.34 1.48 -9.84
N TYR A 59 11.80 0.47 -9.09
CA TYR A 59 13.10 0.46 -8.42
C TYR A 59 14.11 -0.36 -9.22
N LYS A 60 15.38 -0.02 -9.08
CA LYS A 60 16.51 -0.73 -9.68
C LYS A 60 17.43 -1.25 -8.59
N PHE A 61 17.82 -2.51 -8.70
CA PHE A 61 18.71 -3.19 -7.77
C PHE A 61 19.81 -3.92 -8.54
N PRO A 62 21.03 -4.09 -7.99
CA PRO A 62 22.04 -4.96 -8.61
C PRO A 62 21.52 -6.41 -8.71
N ALA A 63 21.93 -7.15 -9.74
CA ALA A 63 21.52 -8.56 -9.90
C ALA A 63 22.32 -9.54 -9.05
N ASP A 64 22.98 -9.05 -7.99
CA ASP A 64 23.68 -9.85 -6.98
C ASP A 64 22.71 -10.46 -5.93
N SER A 65 23.25 -11.19 -4.97
CA SER A 65 22.48 -11.80 -3.88
C SER A 65 21.73 -10.78 -3.04
N THR A 66 22.34 -9.62 -2.77
CA THR A 66 21.73 -8.54 -1.98
C THR A 66 20.57 -7.89 -2.70
N GLY A 67 20.73 -7.59 -3.99
CA GLY A 67 19.66 -7.03 -4.81
C GLY A 67 18.50 -8.00 -5.00
N LYS A 68 18.79 -9.29 -5.23
CA LYS A 68 17.77 -10.35 -5.29
C LYS A 68 16.98 -10.44 -3.98
N ALA A 69 17.65 -10.38 -2.83
CA ALA A 69 16.99 -10.37 -1.52
C ALA A 69 16.08 -9.15 -1.33
N LYS A 70 16.53 -7.94 -1.73
CA LYS A 70 15.72 -6.71 -1.70
C LYS A 70 14.49 -6.81 -2.59
N VAL A 71 14.63 -7.33 -3.81
CA VAL A 71 13.50 -7.58 -4.73
C VAL A 71 12.52 -8.57 -4.12
N GLY A 72 12.99 -9.65 -3.51
CA GLY A 72 12.16 -10.63 -2.80
C GLY A 72 11.36 -10.01 -1.67
N ARG A 73 11.97 -9.13 -0.85
CA ARG A 73 11.28 -8.38 0.22
C ARG A 73 10.18 -7.47 -0.34
N LEU A 74 10.50 -6.72 -1.40
CA LEU A 74 9.54 -5.81 -2.03
C LEU A 74 8.39 -6.58 -2.69
N PHE A 75 8.66 -7.73 -3.30
CA PHE A 75 7.64 -8.61 -3.86
C PHE A 75 6.70 -9.14 -2.77
N ARG A 76 7.25 -9.65 -1.65
CA ARG A 76 6.43 -10.11 -0.53
C ARG A 76 5.57 -8.99 0.06
N ALA A 77 6.14 -7.80 0.28
CA ALA A 77 5.39 -6.64 0.75
C ALA A 77 4.22 -6.30 -0.19
N CYS A 78 4.47 -6.31 -1.50
CA CYS A 78 3.45 -6.06 -2.53
C CYS A 78 2.32 -7.09 -2.46
N VAL A 79 2.63 -8.38 -2.41
CA VAL A 79 1.63 -9.46 -2.30
C VAL A 79 0.83 -9.33 -1.01
N LEU A 80 1.50 -9.14 0.13
CA LEU A 80 0.86 -8.98 1.43
C LEU A 80 -0.12 -7.81 1.44
N HIS A 81 0.31 -6.66 0.96
CA HIS A 81 -0.52 -5.45 0.90
C HIS A 81 -1.78 -5.68 0.07
N LEU A 82 -1.64 -6.18 -1.16
CA LEU A 82 -2.77 -6.39 -2.06
C LEU A 82 -3.72 -7.49 -1.57
N THR A 83 -3.19 -8.58 -1.02
CA THR A 83 -4.04 -9.65 -0.48
C THR A 83 -4.73 -9.25 0.82
N THR A 84 -4.16 -8.33 1.59
CA THR A 84 -4.84 -7.78 2.77
C THR A 84 -6.03 -6.91 2.37
N HIS A 85 -5.95 -6.13 1.29
CA HIS A 85 -7.11 -5.39 0.78
C HIS A 85 -8.32 -6.30 0.49
N THR A 86 -8.09 -7.54 0.08
CA THR A 86 -9.19 -8.48 -0.19
C THR A 86 -9.82 -9.08 1.08
N LEU A 87 -9.24 -8.82 2.25
CA LEU A 87 -9.77 -9.23 3.56
C LEU A 87 -10.60 -8.12 4.22
N MET A 88 -10.60 -6.92 3.65
CA MET A 88 -11.37 -5.81 4.18
C MET A 88 -12.87 -6.10 4.03
N PRO A 89 -13.69 -5.68 5.01
CA PRO A 89 -15.14 -5.72 4.85
C PRO A 89 -15.53 -4.92 3.60
N ILE A 90 -16.29 -5.54 2.74
CA ILE A 90 -16.86 -4.87 1.57
C ILE A 90 -18.18 -4.29 2.05
N ASP A 91 -18.30 -2.97 2.05
CA ASP A 91 -19.61 -2.37 2.17
C ASP A 91 -20.32 -2.50 0.83
N ASP A 92 -21.32 -3.40 0.80
CA ASP A 92 -22.15 -3.60 -0.39
C ASP A 92 -22.90 -2.31 -0.80
N GLU A 93 -23.06 -1.37 0.14
CA GLU A 93 -23.72 -0.08 -0.10
C GLU A 93 -22.81 0.94 -0.82
N ASN A 94 -21.48 0.85 -0.70
CA ASN A 94 -20.53 1.74 -1.39
C ASN A 94 -20.31 1.42 -2.89
N THR A 95 -20.87 0.33 -3.38
CA THR A 95 -20.90 0.02 -4.81
C THR A 95 -21.81 0.95 -5.63
N ILE A 96 -22.62 1.81 -4.98
CA ILE A 96 -23.70 2.57 -5.63
C ILE A 96 -23.27 3.99 -6.05
N SER A 97 -22.19 4.55 -5.50
CA SER A 97 -21.75 5.88 -5.96
C SER A 97 -20.79 5.76 -7.15
N PRO A 98 -21.17 6.26 -8.34
CA PRO A 98 -20.30 6.14 -9.51
C PRO A 98 -18.98 6.86 -9.25
N LYS A 99 -17.85 6.13 -9.33
CA LYS A 99 -16.47 6.64 -9.15
C LYS A 99 -16.16 7.88 -9.98
N SER A 100 -16.98 8.18 -10.99
CA SER A 100 -16.84 9.31 -11.91
C SER A 100 -17.14 10.69 -11.31
N LYS A 101 -17.65 10.78 -10.06
CA LYS A 101 -17.99 12.06 -9.41
C LYS A 101 -17.12 12.43 -8.21
N ARG A 102 -16.14 11.58 -7.84
CA ARG A 102 -15.30 11.84 -6.67
C ARG A 102 -14.20 12.85 -6.98
N THR A 103 -13.95 13.74 -6.06
CA THR A 103 -12.81 14.67 -6.12
C THR A 103 -11.49 13.94 -5.90
N ILE A 104 -10.37 14.57 -6.29
CA ILE A 104 -9.03 14.02 -6.01
C ILE A 104 -8.82 13.85 -4.50
N ALA A 105 -9.32 14.77 -3.69
CA ALA A 105 -9.18 14.71 -2.23
C ALA A 105 -9.95 13.52 -1.63
N GLU A 106 -11.18 13.28 -2.07
CA GLU A 106 -11.98 12.12 -1.62
C GLU A 106 -11.32 10.80 -2.02
N THR A 107 -10.88 10.68 -3.27
CA THR A 107 -10.18 9.48 -3.75
C THR A 107 -8.89 9.23 -2.96
N PHE A 108 -8.13 10.29 -2.66
CA PHE A 108 -6.92 10.19 -1.86
C PHE A 108 -7.24 9.76 -0.43
N SER A 109 -8.24 10.38 0.21
CA SER A 109 -8.62 10.08 1.59
C SER A 109 -9.06 8.64 1.75
N GLU A 110 -9.89 8.14 0.83
CA GLU A 110 -10.30 6.73 0.80
C GLU A 110 -9.09 5.79 0.64
N SER A 111 -8.21 6.08 -0.32
CA SER A 111 -7.00 5.27 -0.53
C SER A 111 -6.10 5.27 0.70
N LEU A 112 -5.91 6.42 1.34
CA LEU A 112 -5.09 6.55 2.54
C LEU A 112 -5.70 5.78 3.73
N ALA A 113 -7.03 5.88 3.93
CA ALA A 113 -7.73 5.16 4.99
C ALA A 113 -7.60 3.64 4.77
N ASN A 114 -7.77 3.17 3.55
CA ASN A 114 -7.59 1.77 3.18
C ASN A 114 -6.15 1.29 3.43
N ASP A 115 -5.13 2.08 3.09
CA ASP A 115 -3.73 1.76 3.37
C ASP A 115 -3.43 1.73 4.87
N VAL A 116 -4.03 2.64 5.65
CA VAL A 116 -3.92 2.63 7.13
C VAL A 116 -4.53 1.34 7.69
N TYR A 117 -5.71 0.95 7.20
CA TYR A 117 -6.34 -0.30 7.61
C TYR A 117 -5.45 -1.50 7.30
N VAL A 118 -4.98 -1.65 6.06
CA VAL A 118 -4.10 -2.74 5.63
C VAL A 118 -2.85 -2.83 6.50
N ASN A 119 -2.16 -1.70 6.71
CA ASN A 119 -0.95 -1.67 7.51
C ASN A 119 -1.22 -1.99 9.00
N ALA A 120 -2.34 -1.52 9.55
CA ALA A 120 -2.74 -1.83 10.92
C ALA A 120 -3.10 -3.30 11.09
N TYR A 121 -3.85 -3.87 10.12
CA TYR A 121 -4.23 -5.28 10.12
C TYR A 121 -3.01 -6.20 10.05
N ILE A 122 -2.06 -5.90 9.14
CA ILE A 122 -0.79 -6.65 9.05
C ILE A 122 -0.03 -6.54 10.37
N SER A 123 0.05 -5.34 10.97
CA SER A 123 0.74 -5.12 12.25
C SER A 123 0.13 -5.93 13.40
N ALA A 124 -1.20 -6.07 13.44
CA ALA A 124 -1.91 -6.78 14.48
C ALA A 124 -1.82 -8.30 14.35
N ARG A 125 -1.77 -8.81 13.11
CA ARG A 125 -1.96 -10.24 12.83
C ARG A 125 -0.71 -10.93 12.30
N TYR A 126 0.22 -10.20 11.70
CA TYR A 126 1.36 -10.75 10.95
C TYR A 126 2.65 -9.97 11.25
N GLN A 127 3.02 -9.92 12.53
CA GLN A 127 4.19 -9.16 13.00
C GLN A 127 5.50 -9.61 12.32
N ASP A 128 5.62 -10.88 11.98
CA ASP A 128 6.76 -11.46 11.27
C ASP A 128 6.93 -10.91 9.83
N LYS A 129 5.88 -10.29 9.27
CA LYS A 129 5.88 -9.68 7.93
C LYS A 129 6.18 -8.18 7.93
N LEU A 130 6.19 -7.53 9.10
CA LEU A 130 6.37 -6.08 9.20
C LEU A 130 7.69 -5.59 8.60
N ALA A 131 8.75 -6.38 8.70
CA ALA A 131 10.05 -6.01 8.14
C ALA A 131 10.00 -5.78 6.62
N ASP A 132 9.22 -6.57 5.88
CA ASP A 132 9.07 -6.41 4.43
C ASP A 132 8.23 -5.18 4.08
N VAL A 133 7.14 -4.94 4.82
CA VAL A 133 6.29 -3.74 4.66
C VAL A 133 7.08 -2.48 4.99
N ALA A 134 7.83 -2.45 6.10
CA ALA A 134 8.69 -1.33 6.48
C ALA A 134 9.77 -1.05 5.43
N PHE A 135 10.33 -2.11 4.83
CA PHE A 135 11.29 -1.97 3.73
C PHE A 135 10.64 -1.31 2.50
N ALA A 136 9.46 -1.74 2.08
CA ALA A 136 8.74 -1.14 0.95
C ALA A 136 8.41 0.34 1.23
N ASN A 137 7.93 0.67 2.43
CA ASN A 137 7.65 2.04 2.84
C ASN A 137 8.91 2.92 2.87
N SER A 138 10.05 2.37 3.30
CA SER A 138 11.33 3.10 3.29
C SER A 138 11.81 3.42 1.88
N LEU A 139 11.63 2.51 0.93
CA LEU A 139 11.94 2.75 -0.48
C LEU A 139 11.03 3.82 -1.09
N ALA A 140 9.73 3.77 -0.79
CA ALA A 140 8.77 4.77 -1.23
C ALA A 140 9.14 6.14 -0.67
N PHE A 141 9.43 6.23 0.64
CA PHE A 141 9.89 7.44 1.30
C PHE A 141 11.17 8.01 0.67
N ALA A 142 12.15 7.16 0.37
CA ALA A 142 13.39 7.60 -0.27
C ALA A 142 13.16 8.28 -1.63
N LYS A 143 12.16 7.80 -2.41
CA LYS A 143 11.77 8.39 -3.70
C LYS A 143 10.92 9.64 -3.60
N MET A 144 10.23 9.88 -2.49
CA MET A 144 9.40 11.08 -2.33
C MET A 144 10.24 12.35 -2.49
N LYS A 145 9.67 13.35 -3.16
CA LYS A 145 10.22 14.70 -3.18
C LYS A 145 10.12 15.32 -1.79
N PRO A 146 11.11 16.10 -1.34
CA PRO A 146 10.95 16.94 -0.16
C PRO A 146 9.75 17.86 -0.30
N ILE A 147 8.98 18.04 0.78
CA ILE A 147 7.68 18.72 0.79
C ILE A 147 7.79 20.14 0.25
N GLU A 148 8.84 20.87 0.60
CA GLU A 148 9.11 22.23 0.15
C GLU A 148 9.30 22.36 -1.36
N ARG A 149 9.57 21.27 -2.06
CA ARG A 149 9.70 21.22 -3.54
C ARG A 149 8.38 20.93 -4.25
N ILE A 150 7.27 20.84 -3.53
CA ILE A 150 5.93 20.63 -4.06
C ILE A 150 5.19 21.96 -4.03
N PHE A 151 4.81 22.49 -5.19
CA PHE A 151 4.19 23.81 -5.29
C PHE A 151 2.74 23.84 -4.79
N ASN A 152 1.95 22.82 -5.13
CA ASN A 152 0.53 22.77 -4.77
C ASN A 152 0.34 22.44 -3.28
N PRO A 153 -0.35 23.30 -2.48
CA PRO A 153 -0.53 23.10 -1.04
C PRO A 153 -1.28 21.80 -0.70
N ALA A 154 -2.34 21.47 -1.44
CA ALA A 154 -3.08 20.23 -1.21
C ALA A 154 -2.19 19.00 -1.44
N THR A 155 -1.40 18.98 -2.52
CA THR A 155 -0.45 17.91 -2.80
C THR A 155 0.64 17.81 -1.73
N ARG A 156 1.09 18.96 -1.16
CA ARG A 156 2.03 18.94 -0.03
C ARG A 156 1.45 18.26 1.19
N ILE A 157 0.22 18.64 1.59
CA ILE A 157 -0.48 18.04 2.72
C ILE A 157 -0.70 16.54 2.49
N MET A 158 -1.18 16.15 1.33
CA MET A 158 -1.41 14.76 0.97
C MET A 158 -0.12 13.93 1.03
N THR A 159 0.98 14.47 0.45
CA THR A 159 2.29 13.80 0.48
C THR A 159 2.85 13.70 1.90
N ALA A 160 2.68 14.74 2.71
CA ALA A 160 3.10 14.75 4.11
C ALA A 160 2.32 13.72 4.95
N LEU A 161 1.00 13.64 4.77
CA LEU A 161 0.16 12.64 5.42
C LEU A 161 0.58 11.21 5.05
N LEU A 162 0.70 10.92 3.76
CA LEU A 162 1.13 9.62 3.26
C LEU A 162 2.50 9.23 3.85
N SER A 163 3.45 10.16 3.83
CA SER A 163 4.78 9.96 4.39
C SER A 163 4.70 9.64 5.89
N ARG A 164 4.01 10.47 6.66
CA ARG A 164 3.93 10.37 8.12
C ARG A 164 3.20 9.11 8.59
N VAL A 165 2.11 8.75 7.90
CA VAL A 165 1.33 7.54 8.22
C VAL A 165 2.15 6.27 7.98
N ASN A 166 2.90 6.22 6.88
CA ASN A 166 3.63 5.01 6.48
C ASN A 166 5.02 4.88 7.12
N THR A 167 5.66 6.00 7.49
CA THR A 167 7.06 5.99 8.00
C THR A 167 7.24 6.71 9.35
N GLY A 168 6.21 7.38 9.85
CA GLY A 168 6.28 8.17 11.08
C GLY A 168 6.90 9.55 10.92
N ILE A 169 7.50 9.87 9.78
CA ILE A 169 8.22 11.12 9.53
C ILE A 169 7.74 11.80 8.24
N VAL A 170 7.98 13.10 8.14
CA VAL A 170 7.73 13.91 6.93
C VAL A 170 9.08 14.25 6.30
N LYS A 171 9.21 14.08 4.99
CA LYS A 171 10.42 14.42 4.25
C LYS A 171 10.42 15.90 3.88
N GLY A 172 11.16 16.72 4.63
CA GLY A 172 11.25 18.16 4.42
C GLY A 172 10.44 18.96 5.45
N VAL A 173 10.16 20.21 5.15
CA VAL A 173 9.55 21.19 6.08
C VAL A 173 8.18 21.63 5.60
N LEU A 174 7.18 21.49 6.46
CA LEU A 174 5.82 22.04 6.28
C LEU A 174 5.75 23.47 6.79
N ARG A 175 4.88 24.28 6.19
CA ARG A 175 4.48 25.58 6.73
C ARG A 175 3.68 25.38 8.01
N PRO A 176 3.65 26.37 8.92
CA PRO A 176 2.94 26.24 10.20
C PRO A 176 1.49 25.75 10.03
N GLU A 177 0.72 26.41 9.15
CA GLU A 177 -0.68 26.08 8.88
C GLU A 177 -0.87 24.67 8.29
N GLU A 178 0.04 24.21 7.43
CA GLU A 178 0.03 22.86 6.87
C GLU A 178 0.38 21.81 7.93
N LYS A 179 1.31 22.16 8.83
CA LYS A 179 1.73 21.29 9.93
C LYS A 179 0.58 21.01 10.89
N ASP A 180 -0.24 22.01 11.19
CA ASP A 180 -1.40 21.84 12.07
C ASP A 180 -2.44 20.91 11.45
N VAL A 181 -2.74 21.09 10.16
CA VAL A 181 -3.65 20.19 9.42
C VAL A 181 -3.11 18.76 9.41
N VAL A 182 -1.83 18.56 9.06
CA VAL A 182 -1.21 17.24 9.03
C VAL A 182 -1.21 16.59 10.41
N ASN A 183 -0.95 17.34 11.49
CA ASN A 183 -0.97 16.83 12.86
C ASN A 183 -2.38 16.36 13.26
N GLN A 184 -3.41 17.19 13.01
CA GLN A 184 -4.80 16.85 13.32
C GLN A 184 -5.26 15.57 12.58
N LEU A 185 -5.01 15.51 11.28
CA LEU A 185 -5.37 14.33 10.48
C LEU A 185 -4.57 13.09 10.89
N THR A 186 -3.27 13.24 11.18
CA THR A 186 -2.45 12.12 11.68
C THR A 186 -2.98 11.58 13.01
N THR A 187 -3.44 12.45 13.91
CA THR A 187 -4.04 12.03 15.19
C THR A 187 -5.30 11.21 14.96
N LYS A 188 -6.19 11.65 14.06
CA LYS A 188 -7.40 10.89 13.70
C LYS A 188 -7.05 9.52 13.11
N LEU A 189 -6.11 9.46 12.16
CA LEU A 189 -5.65 8.22 11.56
C LEU A 189 -4.95 7.28 12.56
N SER A 190 -4.24 7.83 13.54
CA SER A 190 -3.63 7.04 14.62
C SER A 190 -4.68 6.44 15.56
N SER A 191 -5.74 7.19 15.87
CA SER A 191 -6.88 6.67 16.62
C SER A 191 -7.58 5.52 15.89
N LEU A 192 -7.80 5.67 14.59
CA LEU A 192 -8.31 4.62 13.74
C LEU A 192 -7.42 3.38 13.75
N LYS A 193 -6.12 3.56 13.51
CA LYS A 193 -5.14 2.49 13.57
C LYS A 193 -5.21 1.72 14.88
N GLN A 194 -5.33 2.44 16.01
CA GLN A 194 -5.45 1.82 17.32
C GLN A 194 -6.72 0.97 17.44
N LYS A 195 -7.86 1.46 16.98
CA LYS A 195 -9.12 0.69 16.96
C LYS A 195 -8.96 -0.60 16.14
N ILE A 196 -8.38 -0.53 14.94
CA ILE A 196 -8.15 -1.70 14.07
C ILE A 196 -7.26 -2.74 14.76
N VAL A 197 -6.19 -2.29 15.45
CA VAL A 197 -5.27 -3.19 16.15
C VAL A 197 -5.95 -3.89 17.31
N THR A 198 -6.81 -3.19 18.06
CA THR A 198 -7.51 -3.74 19.24
C THR A 198 -8.72 -4.60 18.90
N SER A 199 -9.47 -4.25 17.84
CA SER A 199 -10.71 -4.94 17.43
C SER A 199 -10.82 -5.09 15.91
N PRO A 200 -9.95 -5.86 15.27
CA PRO A 200 -9.83 -5.88 13.80
C PRO A 200 -11.05 -6.50 13.07
N LYS A 201 -12.02 -7.06 13.78
CA LYS A 201 -13.24 -7.65 13.19
C LYS A 201 -14.47 -6.74 13.25
N GLU A 202 -14.43 -5.66 14.01
CA GLU A 202 -15.61 -4.85 14.36
C GLU A 202 -15.69 -3.51 13.63
N ILE A 203 -14.66 -3.14 12.87
CA ILE A 203 -14.63 -1.82 12.24
C ILE A 203 -15.18 -1.90 10.84
N LYS A 204 -16.30 -1.22 10.63
CA LYS A 204 -16.83 -0.93 9.31
C LYS A 204 -16.12 0.32 8.76
N ILE A 205 -15.84 0.31 7.46
CA ILE A 205 -15.13 1.43 6.79
C ILE A 205 -15.93 2.72 6.82
N ASP A 206 -17.27 2.64 6.96
CA ASP A 206 -18.18 3.79 7.04
C ASP A 206 -18.00 4.67 8.29
N GLU A 207 -17.28 4.18 9.29
CA GLU A 207 -16.95 4.97 10.49
C GLU A 207 -15.66 5.79 10.31
N LEU A 208 -15.11 5.85 9.09
CA LEU A 208 -13.89 6.54 8.67
C LEU A 208 -14.16 7.84 7.95
#